data_bd7174117caa1337069108b12cc0d05f
#
_entry.id   bd7174117caa1337069108b12cc0d05f
#
_cell.length_a   1.000
_cell.length_b   1.000
_cell.length_c   1.000
_cell.angle_alpha   90.00
_cell.angle_beta   90.00
_cell.angle_gamma   90.00
#
_symmetry.space_group_name_H-M   'P 1'
#
loop_
_entity.id
_entity.type
_entity.pdbx_description
1 polymer ?
#
loop_
_entity_poly.entity_id
_entity_poly.type
_entity_poly.pdbx_seq_one_letter_code
_entity_poly.pdbx_strand_id
1 'polypeptide(L)'
;EDLAARSGCEEISQFAARVGITRILPEVAESDAIRHGTLSDAEKEIYRAVFYEKTATTTMLNEVEYIKENAEIVQKNGVPQVPMLLFVSDGSGTGWNEEVWCEYQNSYLETVANGKLINLDCPHYVHDYEYERISEEIRRFMEGIS
;
A
#
# COMPACT_ATOMS: atom_id res chain seq x y z
N GLU A 1 11.90 -18.04 -16.41
CA GLU A 1 12.29 -16.89 -17.29
C GLU A 1 11.84 -15.54 -16.70
N ASP A 2 10.76 -15.51 -15.96
CA ASP A 2 10.20 -14.25 -15.39
C ASP A 2 10.99 -13.65 -14.20
N LEU A 3 11.72 -14.46 -13.43
CA LEU A 3 12.49 -13.99 -12.28
C LEU A 3 13.77 -13.24 -12.67
N ALA A 4 14.42 -13.64 -13.74
CA ALA A 4 15.64 -12.99 -14.23
C ALA A 4 15.35 -11.60 -14.86
N ALA A 5 14.20 -11.46 -15.51
CA ALA A 5 13.76 -10.19 -16.09
C ALA A 5 13.37 -9.18 -14.98
N ARG A 6 12.79 -9.63 -13.86
CA ARG A 6 12.47 -8.80 -12.69
C ARG A 6 13.73 -8.30 -12.00
N SER A 7 14.72 -9.17 -11.77
CA SER A 7 16.00 -8.79 -11.15
C SER A 7 16.74 -7.71 -11.94
N GLY A 8 16.76 -7.80 -13.27
CA GLY A 8 17.39 -6.78 -14.11
C GLY A 8 16.66 -5.43 -14.10
N CYS A 9 15.33 -5.43 -13.99
CA CYS A 9 14.54 -4.20 -13.88
C CYS A 9 14.73 -3.51 -12.54
N GLU A 10 14.88 -4.27 -11.46
CA GLU A 10 15.14 -3.76 -10.11
C GLU A 10 16.53 -3.12 -10.00
N GLU A 11 17.57 -3.73 -10.56
CA GLU A 11 18.92 -3.17 -10.59
C GLU A 11 19.00 -1.87 -11.39
N ILE A 12 18.31 -1.78 -12.53
CA ILE A 12 18.22 -0.58 -13.34
C ILE A 12 17.48 0.54 -12.58
N SER A 13 16.40 0.21 -11.90
CA SER A 13 15.63 1.16 -11.09
C SER A 13 16.45 1.71 -9.92
N GLN A 14 17.23 0.85 -9.25
CA GLN A 14 18.17 1.26 -8.20
C GLN A 14 19.27 2.18 -8.72
N PHE A 15 19.87 1.82 -9.86
CA PHE A 15 20.89 2.66 -10.47
C PHE A 15 20.32 4.02 -10.86
N ALA A 16 19.16 4.04 -11.52
CA ALA A 16 18.47 5.27 -11.91
C ALA A 16 18.14 6.17 -10.70
N ALA A 17 17.70 5.58 -9.59
CA ALA A 17 17.45 6.31 -8.34
C ALA A 17 18.74 6.89 -7.74
N ARG A 18 19.81 6.09 -7.67
CA ARG A 18 21.13 6.51 -7.11
C ARG A 18 21.79 7.63 -7.92
N VAL A 19 21.69 7.62 -9.23
CA VAL A 19 22.28 8.66 -10.08
C VAL A 19 21.35 9.85 -10.31
N GLY A 20 20.16 9.83 -9.70
CA GLY A 20 19.20 10.94 -9.75
C GLY A 20 18.46 11.09 -11.09
N ILE A 21 18.51 10.09 -11.97
CA ILE A 21 17.78 10.09 -13.26
C ILE A 21 16.28 10.18 -13.02
N THR A 22 15.76 9.54 -11.95
CA THR A 22 14.35 9.60 -11.57
C THR A 22 13.86 11.01 -11.26
N ARG A 23 14.76 11.94 -10.86
CA ARG A 23 14.45 13.35 -10.64
C ARG A 23 14.16 14.12 -11.93
N ILE A 24 14.59 13.58 -13.08
CA ILE A 24 14.38 14.18 -14.40
C ILE A 24 13.03 13.75 -14.98
N LEU A 25 12.42 12.70 -14.39
CA LEU A 25 11.11 12.17 -14.77
C LEU A 25 10.07 12.60 -13.71
N PRO A 26 9.43 13.78 -13.85
CA PRO A 26 8.52 14.32 -12.84
C PRO A 26 7.37 13.34 -12.51
N GLU A 27 6.92 12.58 -13.49
CA GLU A 27 5.80 11.63 -13.35
C GLU A 27 6.08 10.48 -12.36
N VAL A 28 7.36 10.16 -12.09
CA VAL A 28 7.72 9.06 -11.17
C VAL A 28 7.34 9.37 -9.72
N ALA A 29 7.38 10.64 -9.32
CA ALA A 29 7.00 11.08 -7.97
C ALA A 29 5.54 11.56 -7.87
N GLU A 30 4.78 11.52 -8.96
CA GLU A 30 3.37 11.91 -8.98
C GLU A 30 2.49 10.78 -8.46
N SER A 31 2.60 10.50 -7.16
CA SER A 31 1.74 9.55 -6.46
C SER A 31 0.31 10.05 -6.33
N ASP A 32 -0.60 9.17 -5.90
CA ASP A 32 -1.98 9.52 -5.63
C ASP A 32 -2.10 10.58 -4.53
N ALA A 33 -1.21 10.59 -3.53
CA ALA A 33 -1.14 11.64 -2.52
C ALA A 33 -0.94 13.05 -3.12
N ILE A 34 -0.15 13.18 -4.19
CA ILE A 34 0.07 14.44 -4.90
C ILE A 34 -1.12 14.78 -5.79
N ARG A 35 -1.70 13.80 -6.48
CA ARG A 35 -2.77 14.00 -7.46
C ARG A 35 -4.13 14.22 -6.81
N HIS A 36 -4.44 13.46 -5.77
CA HIS A 36 -5.77 13.36 -5.16
C HIS A 36 -5.80 13.72 -3.67
N GLY A 37 -4.64 13.75 -3.00
CA GLY A 37 -4.54 14.09 -1.59
C GLY A 37 -4.73 15.59 -1.32
N THR A 38 -4.69 15.95 -0.04
CA THR A 38 -4.94 17.31 0.46
C THR A 38 -3.68 18.15 0.65
N LEU A 39 -2.55 17.73 0.08
CA LEU A 39 -1.25 18.40 0.22
C LEU A 39 -1.27 19.78 -0.46
N SER A 40 -0.81 20.81 0.24
CA SER A 40 -0.49 22.11 -0.35
C SER A 40 0.70 22.00 -1.30
N ASP A 41 0.91 23.01 -2.17
CA ASP A 41 2.02 23.00 -3.12
C ASP A 41 3.39 22.89 -2.44
N ALA A 42 3.57 23.51 -1.28
CA ALA A 42 4.79 23.41 -0.49
C ALA A 42 5.00 21.99 0.05
N GLU A 43 3.94 21.33 0.52
CA GLU A 43 3.99 19.95 0.99
C GLU A 43 4.25 18.96 -0.14
N LYS A 44 3.70 19.20 -1.34
CA LYS A 44 3.99 18.40 -2.54
C LYS A 44 5.48 18.44 -2.92
N GLU A 45 6.12 19.61 -2.80
CA GLU A 45 7.57 19.73 -3.03
C GLU A 45 8.38 18.94 -2.00
N ILE A 46 7.99 19.00 -0.72
CA ILE A 46 8.60 18.21 0.35
C ILE A 46 8.39 16.72 0.08
N TYR A 47 7.17 16.31 -0.29
CA TYR A 47 6.85 14.92 -0.62
C TYR A 47 7.74 14.40 -1.75
N ARG A 48 7.88 15.14 -2.86
CA ARG A 48 8.76 14.76 -3.97
C ARG A 48 10.21 14.60 -3.51
N ALA A 49 10.71 15.53 -2.70
CA ALA A 49 12.08 15.46 -2.18
C ALA A 49 12.31 14.21 -1.34
N VAL A 50 11.37 13.89 -0.43
CA VAL A 50 11.41 12.69 0.42
C VAL A 50 11.28 11.43 -0.44
N PHE A 51 10.37 11.41 -1.40
CA PHE A 51 10.19 10.29 -2.32
C PHE A 51 11.50 9.92 -3.02
N TYR A 52 12.18 10.91 -3.62
CA TYR A 52 13.46 10.68 -4.31
C TYR A 52 14.60 10.29 -3.36
N GLU A 53 14.55 10.70 -2.11
CA GLU A 53 15.57 10.32 -1.12
C GLU A 53 15.36 8.90 -0.58
N LYS A 54 14.10 8.50 -0.37
CA LYS A 54 13.73 7.28 0.37
C LYS A 54 13.28 6.12 -0.50
N THR A 55 13.03 6.34 -1.80
CA THR A 55 12.65 5.26 -2.71
C THR A 55 13.86 4.42 -3.12
N ALA A 56 13.65 3.13 -3.33
CA ALA A 56 14.66 2.14 -3.70
C ALA A 56 15.85 2.06 -2.74
N THR A 57 15.61 2.29 -1.46
CA THR A 57 16.61 2.09 -0.41
C THR A 57 16.91 0.61 -0.20
N THR A 58 18.08 0.29 0.39
CA THR A 58 18.42 -1.09 0.76
C THR A 58 17.35 -1.72 1.66
N THR A 59 16.73 -0.94 2.55
CA THR A 59 15.65 -1.42 3.42
C THR A 59 14.45 -1.87 2.61
N MET A 60 13.97 -1.07 1.66
CA MET A 60 12.84 -1.44 0.79
C MET A 60 13.12 -2.70 -0.03
N LEU A 61 14.35 -2.85 -0.49
CA LEU A 61 14.76 -4.04 -1.25
C LEU A 61 14.81 -5.29 -0.39
N ASN A 62 15.33 -5.18 0.82
CA ASN A 62 15.29 -6.29 1.78
C ASN A 62 13.84 -6.69 2.12
N GLU A 63 12.92 -5.72 2.26
CA GLU A 63 11.51 -6.03 2.48
C GLU A 63 10.91 -6.83 1.32
N VAL A 64 11.22 -6.47 0.08
CA VAL A 64 10.78 -7.22 -1.11
C VAL A 64 11.40 -8.62 -1.15
N GLU A 65 12.69 -8.76 -0.81
CA GLU A 65 13.40 -10.05 -0.77
C GLU A 65 12.73 -11.02 0.22
N TYR A 66 12.38 -10.52 1.42
CA TYR A 66 11.80 -11.33 2.49
C TYR A 66 10.27 -11.44 2.47
N ILE A 67 9.57 -10.87 1.48
CA ILE A 67 8.11 -10.80 1.47
C ILE A 67 7.44 -12.18 1.55
N LYS A 68 8.00 -13.20 0.87
CA LYS A 68 7.47 -14.57 0.88
C LYS A 68 7.68 -15.25 2.22
N GLU A 69 8.89 -15.13 2.78
CA GLU A 69 9.22 -15.69 4.09
C GLU A 69 8.35 -15.06 5.18
N ASN A 70 8.21 -13.74 5.16
CA ASN A 70 7.34 -13.01 6.08
C ASN A 70 5.87 -13.44 5.95
N ALA A 71 5.36 -13.64 4.74
CA ALA A 71 4.01 -14.12 4.52
C ALA A 71 3.80 -15.54 5.09
N GLU A 72 4.77 -16.44 4.93
CA GLU A 72 4.71 -17.78 5.52
C GLU A 72 4.73 -17.74 7.06
N ILE A 73 5.52 -16.85 7.65
CA ILE A 73 5.57 -16.66 9.11
C ILE A 73 4.21 -16.14 9.61
N VAL A 74 3.63 -15.14 8.94
CA VAL A 74 2.31 -14.60 9.28
C VAL A 74 1.25 -15.69 9.18
N GLN A 75 1.26 -16.48 8.12
CA GLN A 75 0.32 -17.58 7.93
C GLN A 75 0.42 -18.62 9.05
N LYS A 76 1.63 -19.00 9.47
CA LYS A 76 1.85 -19.96 10.57
C LYS A 76 1.37 -19.44 11.92
N ASN A 77 1.51 -18.14 12.16
CA ASN A 77 1.09 -17.51 13.42
C ASN A 77 -0.43 -17.40 13.54
N GLY A 78 -1.15 -17.54 12.42
CA GLY A 78 -2.60 -17.40 12.38
C GLY A 78 -3.08 -15.96 12.59
N VAL A 79 -4.37 -15.81 12.75
CA VAL A 79 -5.02 -14.51 12.87
C VAL A 79 -5.06 -14.04 14.32
N PRO A 80 -4.64 -12.81 14.64
CA PRO A 80 -4.76 -12.25 15.99
C PRO A 80 -6.23 -12.19 16.42
N GLN A 81 -6.49 -12.56 17.69
CA GLN A 81 -7.84 -12.53 18.26
C GLN A 81 -8.14 -11.15 18.88
N VAL A 82 -8.15 -10.14 18.03
CA VAL A 82 -8.48 -8.74 18.38
C VAL A 82 -9.56 -8.23 17.43
N PRO A 83 -10.36 -7.23 17.83
CA PRO A 83 -11.28 -6.56 16.91
C PRO A 83 -10.51 -5.96 15.73
N MET A 84 -10.99 -6.19 14.50
CA MET A 84 -10.36 -5.71 13.29
C MET A 84 -11.32 -4.90 12.41
N LEU A 85 -10.85 -3.79 11.88
CA LEU A 85 -11.52 -3.01 10.86
C LEU A 85 -10.68 -3.00 9.59
N LEU A 86 -11.22 -3.54 8.51
CA LEU A 86 -10.57 -3.60 7.20
C LEU A 86 -11.24 -2.61 6.25
N PHE A 87 -10.42 -1.83 5.57
CA PHE A 87 -10.84 -1.01 4.43
C PHE A 87 -10.34 -1.65 3.15
N VAL A 88 -11.23 -1.95 2.23
CA VAL A 88 -10.93 -2.69 1.01
C VAL A 88 -11.24 -1.83 -0.20
N SER A 89 -10.22 -1.58 -1.02
CA SER A 89 -10.34 -0.86 -2.30
C SER A 89 -10.99 -1.74 -3.38
N ASP A 90 -11.28 -1.15 -4.53
CA ASP A 90 -11.72 -1.87 -5.73
C ASP A 90 -10.60 -2.71 -6.39
N GLY A 91 -9.38 -2.66 -5.87
CA GLY A 91 -8.21 -3.37 -6.41
C GLY A 91 -7.49 -2.67 -7.56
N SER A 92 -7.97 -1.53 -8.02
CA SER A 92 -7.29 -0.75 -9.06
C SER A 92 -5.88 -0.37 -8.62
N GLY A 93 -4.91 -0.55 -9.51
CA GLY A 93 -3.49 -0.33 -9.23
C GLY A 93 -2.75 -1.53 -8.62
N THR A 94 -3.43 -2.62 -8.24
CA THR A 94 -2.79 -3.82 -7.67
C THR A 94 -2.35 -4.85 -8.70
N GLY A 95 -2.90 -4.79 -9.92
CA GLY A 95 -2.74 -5.81 -10.97
C GLY A 95 -3.70 -6.99 -10.84
N TRP A 96 -4.55 -7.03 -9.81
CA TRP A 96 -5.64 -7.99 -9.65
C TRP A 96 -6.95 -7.40 -10.17
N ASN A 97 -7.89 -8.26 -10.60
CA ASN A 97 -9.26 -7.81 -10.84
C ASN A 97 -9.99 -7.62 -9.49
N GLU A 98 -11.02 -6.80 -9.49
CA GLU A 98 -11.76 -6.44 -8.28
C GLU A 98 -12.33 -7.66 -7.54
N GLU A 99 -12.91 -8.63 -8.27
CA GLU A 99 -13.51 -9.81 -7.67
C GLU A 99 -12.49 -10.63 -6.87
N VAL A 100 -11.35 -10.95 -7.47
CA VAL A 100 -10.26 -11.71 -6.82
C VAL A 100 -9.64 -10.91 -5.68
N TRP A 101 -9.46 -9.60 -5.86
CA TRP A 101 -8.94 -8.72 -4.83
C TRP A 101 -9.83 -8.71 -3.59
N CYS A 102 -11.13 -8.51 -3.77
CA CYS A 102 -12.11 -8.50 -2.68
C CYS A 102 -12.28 -9.89 -2.04
N GLU A 103 -12.20 -10.99 -2.81
CA GLU A 103 -12.27 -12.35 -2.30
C GLU A 103 -11.14 -12.64 -1.30
N TYR A 104 -9.90 -12.24 -1.57
CA TYR A 104 -8.78 -12.39 -0.63
C TYR A 104 -9.04 -11.67 0.70
N GLN A 105 -9.55 -10.45 0.65
CA GLN A 105 -9.84 -9.67 1.86
C GLN A 105 -11.01 -10.27 2.66
N ASN A 106 -12.05 -10.70 1.98
CA ASN A 106 -13.20 -11.35 2.60
C ASN A 106 -12.82 -12.67 3.26
N SER A 107 -12.06 -13.53 2.57
CA SER A 107 -11.62 -14.82 3.11
C SER A 107 -10.74 -14.66 4.35
N TYR A 108 -9.93 -13.61 4.40
CA TYR A 108 -9.18 -13.29 5.62
C TYR A 108 -10.12 -12.87 6.76
N LEU A 109 -11.10 -12.03 6.48
CA LEU A 109 -12.06 -11.55 7.48
C LEU A 109 -12.89 -12.69 8.09
N GLU A 110 -13.23 -13.72 7.32
CA GLU A 110 -13.96 -14.90 7.82
C GLU A 110 -13.21 -15.63 8.96
N THR A 111 -11.90 -15.44 9.04
CA THR A 111 -11.05 -16.01 10.08
C THR A 111 -10.96 -15.15 11.33
N VAL A 112 -11.49 -13.93 11.30
CA VAL A 112 -11.44 -12.92 12.38
C VAL A 112 -12.73 -12.96 13.20
N ALA A 113 -12.65 -13.23 14.49
CA ALA A 113 -13.83 -13.37 15.35
C ALA A 113 -14.68 -12.08 15.46
N ASN A 114 -14.03 -10.92 15.48
CA ASN A 114 -14.66 -9.60 15.58
C ASN A 114 -14.14 -8.70 14.46
N GLY A 115 -14.43 -9.07 13.22
CA GLY A 115 -14.01 -8.35 12.03
C GLY A 115 -15.14 -7.50 11.44
N LYS A 116 -14.82 -6.28 10.99
CA LYS A 116 -15.70 -5.43 10.17
C LYS A 116 -14.94 -5.07 8.90
N LEU A 117 -15.60 -5.19 7.75
CA LEU A 117 -15.07 -4.81 6.45
C LEU A 117 -15.89 -3.67 5.87
N ILE A 118 -15.20 -2.71 5.25
CA ILE A 118 -15.79 -1.57 4.54
C ILE A 118 -15.18 -1.53 3.15
N ASN A 119 -16.01 -1.77 2.15
CA ASN A 119 -15.62 -1.60 0.75
C ASN A 119 -15.62 -0.11 0.39
N LEU A 120 -14.57 0.30 -0.30
CA LEU A 120 -14.36 1.65 -0.81
C LEU A 120 -14.23 1.58 -2.34
N ASP A 121 -15.03 2.37 -3.03
CA ASP A 121 -15.01 2.48 -4.50
C ASP A 121 -13.88 3.44 -4.93
N CYS A 122 -12.65 3.01 -4.71
CA CYS A 122 -11.45 3.78 -5.00
C CYS A 122 -10.22 2.85 -5.15
N PRO A 123 -9.14 3.34 -5.81
CA PRO A 123 -7.89 2.60 -5.98
C PRO A 123 -7.21 2.17 -4.68
N HIS A 124 -6.16 1.36 -4.81
CA HIS A 124 -5.45 0.70 -3.72
C HIS A 124 -5.02 1.62 -2.56
N TYR A 125 -4.58 2.85 -2.85
CA TYR A 125 -4.19 3.82 -1.82
C TYR A 125 -5.40 4.55 -1.24
N VAL A 126 -6.30 3.79 -0.61
CA VAL A 126 -7.61 4.25 -0.09
C VAL A 126 -7.54 5.54 0.75
N HIS A 127 -6.44 5.76 1.47
CA HIS A 127 -6.24 6.93 2.34
C HIS A 127 -6.06 8.24 1.58
N ASP A 128 -5.66 8.19 0.31
CA ASP A 128 -5.53 9.38 -0.54
C ASP A 128 -6.88 9.84 -1.11
N TYR A 129 -7.87 8.94 -1.14
CA TYR A 129 -9.19 9.18 -1.73
C TYR A 129 -10.28 9.33 -0.68
N GLU A 130 -10.31 8.45 0.31
CA GLU A 130 -11.43 8.27 1.25
C GLU A 130 -11.05 8.57 2.70
N TYR A 131 -10.05 9.41 2.95
CA TYR A 131 -9.50 9.68 4.28
C TYR A 131 -10.54 10.18 5.29
N GLU A 132 -11.53 10.97 4.88
CA GLU A 132 -12.60 11.47 5.76
C GLU A 132 -13.49 10.32 6.21
N ARG A 133 -13.97 9.50 5.27
CA ARG A 133 -14.79 8.32 5.55
C ARG A 133 -14.04 7.30 6.42
N ILE A 134 -12.78 7.05 6.10
CA ILE A 134 -11.91 6.17 6.90
C ILE A 134 -11.81 6.68 8.35
N SER A 135 -11.55 7.98 8.53
CA SER A 135 -11.44 8.60 9.86
C SER A 135 -12.73 8.50 10.68
N GLU A 136 -13.88 8.67 10.02
CA GLU A 136 -15.19 8.52 10.64
C GLU A 136 -15.47 7.08 11.07
N GLU A 137 -15.22 6.12 10.17
CA GLU A 137 -15.46 4.70 10.45
C GLU A 137 -14.52 4.15 11.52
N ILE A 138 -13.26 4.60 11.56
CA ILE A 138 -12.34 4.27 12.66
C ILE A 138 -12.90 4.76 13.98
N ARG A 139 -13.39 6.01 14.06
CA ARG A 139 -13.97 6.58 15.30
C ARG A 139 -15.16 5.77 15.78
N ARG A 140 -16.10 5.46 14.87
CA ARG A 140 -17.29 4.65 15.19
C ARG A 140 -16.91 3.23 15.65
N PHE A 141 -15.91 2.64 15.01
CA PHE A 141 -15.41 1.31 15.38
C PHE A 141 -14.80 1.33 16.78
N MET A 142 -13.97 2.31 17.10
CA MET A 142 -13.36 2.45 18.44
C MET A 142 -14.41 2.67 19.54
N GLU A 143 -15.46 3.46 19.28
CA GLU A 143 -16.58 3.65 20.21
C GLU A 143 -17.34 2.34 20.45
N GLY A 144 -17.44 1.47 19.44
CA GLY A 144 -18.15 0.18 19.52
C GLY A 144 -17.40 -0.92 20.26
N ILE A 145 -16.10 -0.80 20.47
CA ILE A 145 -15.26 -1.79 21.16
C ILE A 145 -14.88 -1.35 22.59
N SER A 146 -15.30 -0.16 23.00
CA SER A 146 -15.14 0.38 24.36
C SER A 146 -16.25 -0.11 25.25
#